data_bb35edabb25262e0aed8858c9e3a7584
#
_entry.id   bb35edabb25262e0aed8858c9e3a7584
#
_cell.length_a   1.000
_cell.length_b   1.000
_cell.length_c   1.000
_cell.angle_alpha   90.00
_cell.angle_beta   90.00
_cell.angle_gamma   90.00
#
_symmetry.space_group_name_H-M   'P 1'
#
loop_
_entity.id
_entity.type
_entity.pdbx_description
1 polymer ?
#
loop_
_entity_poly.entity_id
_entity_poly.type
_entity_poly.pdbx_seq_one_letter_code
_entity_poly.pdbx_strand_id
1 'polypeptide(L)'
;KNKSKVIEALTKATGKKIVNKNKKDNSRTFKEIQKIRQIIFRERLTKKGFTYILDDSEREMNLYNWQDKDCIQRVKDYFEKNKIKWWTCYFDAPEGQKADGKHISCNLLSSQIACINHLFFIRNDKNAVLSIINGIKGMPAKFVDVLNIPCDKGENNYISFEVIASKDYLHEIY
;
A
#
# COMPACT_ATOMS: atom_id res chain seq x y z
N LYS A 1 12.75 -3.42 -28.80
CA LYS A 1 13.37 -2.18 -28.23
C LYS A 1 13.06 -1.96 -26.73
N ASN A 2 11.88 -2.38 -26.20
CA ASN A 2 11.52 -2.14 -24.79
C ASN A 2 12.27 -3.03 -23.76
N LYS A 3 12.64 -4.27 -24.13
CA LYS A 3 13.27 -5.22 -23.22
C LYS A 3 14.65 -4.76 -22.71
N SER A 4 15.43 -4.10 -23.57
CA SER A 4 16.75 -3.56 -23.23
C SER A 4 16.65 -2.41 -22.21
N LYS A 5 15.71 -1.48 -22.39
CA LYS A 5 15.50 -0.35 -21.47
C LYS A 5 15.04 -0.80 -20.09
N VAL A 6 14.19 -1.83 -20.01
CA VAL A 6 13.76 -2.40 -18.71
C VAL A 6 14.94 -3.04 -17.98
N ILE A 7 15.81 -3.77 -18.69
CA ILE A 7 17.00 -4.39 -18.10
C ILE A 7 17.99 -3.33 -17.59
N GLU A 8 18.21 -2.26 -18.36
CA GLU A 8 19.09 -1.16 -17.98
C GLU A 8 18.58 -0.44 -16.70
N ALA A 9 17.29 -0.17 -16.64
CA ALA A 9 16.65 0.44 -15.49
C ALA A 9 16.70 -0.44 -14.23
N LEU A 10 16.45 -1.73 -14.39
CA LEU A 10 16.56 -2.70 -13.32
C LEU A 10 18.01 -2.80 -12.79
N THR A 11 18.98 -2.73 -13.69
CA THR A 11 20.41 -2.69 -13.33
C THR A 11 20.75 -1.44 -12.52
N LYS A 12 20.27 -0.27 -12.95
CA LYS A 12 20.47 1.00 -12.26
C LYS A 12 19.77 1.04 -10.89
N ALA A 13 18.54 0.52 -10.80
CA ALA A 13 17.76 0.50 -9.56
C ALA A 13 18.26 -0.50 -8.51
N THR A 14 18.89 -1.59 -8.93
CA THR A 14 19.34 -2.65 -8.03
C THR A 14 20.85 -2.64 -7.79
N GLY A 15 21.61 -1.83 -8.55
CA GLY A 15 23.08 -1.81 -8.52
C GLY A 15 23.75 -3.10 -9.02
N LYS A 16 22.95 -4.08 -9.50
CA LYS A 16 23.43 -5.38 -9.99
C LYS A 16 23.21 -5.50 -11.47
N LYS A 17 24.24 -5.83 -12.23
CA LYS A 17 24.16 -6.08 -13.67
C LYS A 17 23.24 -7.27 -13.93
N ILE A 18 22.06 -7.01 -14.49
CA ILE A 18 21.09 -8.05 -14.85
C ILE A 18 21.56 -8.68 -16.16
N VAL A 19 22.30 -9.76 -16.05
CA VAL A 19 22.70 -10.58 -17.20
C VAL A 19 21.53 -11.46 -17.60
N ASN A 20 21.15 -11.38 -18.86
CA ASN A 20 20.07 -12.17 -19.46
C ASN A 20 20.55 -13.64 -19.60
N LYS A 21 20.73 -14.36 -18.50
CA LYS A 21 20.97 -15.80 -18.49
C LYS A 21 19.83 -16.50 -17.79
N ASN A 22 19.27 -17.52 -18.44
CA ASN A 22 18.22 -18.43 -17.97
C ASN A 22 18.57 -19.22 -16.69
N LYS A 23 19.39 -18.66 -15.81
CA LYS A 23 19.59 -19.20 -14.46
C LYS A 23 18.47 -18.65 -13.58
N LYS A 24 17.69 -19.53 -12.97
CA LYS A 24 16.81 -19.22 -11.84
C LYS A 24 17.69 -18.51 -10.79
N ASP A 25 17.67 -17.17 -10.83
CA ASP A 25 18.38 -16.34 -9.85
C ASP A 25 17.49 -16.29 -8.59
N ASN A 26 17.56 -17.34 -7.79
CA ASN A 26 16.86 -17.45 -6.51
C ASN A 26 17.49 -16.55 -5.42
N SER A 27 18.44 -15.67 -5.79
CA SER A 27 19.20 -14.86 -4.84
C SER A 27 18.57 -13.52 -4.49
N ARG A 28 17.45 -13.12 -5.15
CA ARG A 28 16.81 -11.83 -4.89
C ARG A 28 15.91 -11.89 -3.66
N THR A 29 16.06 -10.91 -2.79
CA THR A 29 15.18 -10.74 -1.64
C THR A 29 13.76 -10.39 -2.09
N PHE A 30 12.75 -10.66 -1.26
CA PHE A 30 11.37 -10.27 -1.49
C PHE A 30 11.25 -8.76 -1.81
N LYS A 31 11.96 -7.92 -1.05
CA LYS A 31 12.00 -6.46 -1.25
C LYS A 31 12.49 -6.07 -2.65
N GLU A 32 13.56 -6.70 -3.13
CA GLU A 32 14.08 -6.44 -4.48
C GLU A 32 13.08 -6.85 -5.56
N ILE A 33 12.42 -7.98 -5.37
CA ILE A 33 11.39 -8.45 -6.31
C ILE A 33 10.21 -7.46 -6.36
N GLN A 34 9.72 -7.00 -5.20
CA GLN A 34 8.63 -6.04 -5.15
C GLN A 34 9.04 -4.70 -5.79
N LYS A 35 10.24 -4.21 -5.50
CA LYS A 35 10.77 -2.99 -6.13
C LYS A 35 10.77 -3.08 -7.65
N ILE A 36 11.22 -4.19 -8.20
CA ILE A 36 11.21 -4.44 -9.65
C ILE A 36 9.79 -4.43 -10.21
N ARG A 37 8.85 -5.11 -9.53
CA ARG A 37 7.45 -5.16 -9.93
C ARG A 37 6.81 -3.77 -9.96
N GLN A 38 7.08 -2.93 -8.97
CA GLN A 38 6.55 -1.58 -8.90
C GLN A 38 7.15 -0.66 -9.97
N ILE A 39 8.43 -0.80 -10.29
CA ILE A 39 9.05 -0.08 -11.41
C ILE A 39 8.39 -0.45 -12.73
N ILE A 40 8.18 -1.75 -12.98
CA ILE A 40 7.49 -2.21 -14.19
C ILE A 40 6.04 -1.72 -14.23
N PHE A 41 5.36 -1.74 -13.10
CA PHE A 41 3.99 -1.25 -12.97
C PHE A 41 3.92 0.24 -13.31
N ARG A 42 4.78 1.07 -12.72
CA ARG A 42 4.85 2.50 -13.02
C ARG A 42 5.12 2.78 -14.49
N GLU A 43 6.08 2.10 -15.08
CA GLU A 43 6.39 2.26 -16.51
C GLU A 43 5.19 1.96 -17.41
N ARG A 44 4.40 0.96 -17.06
CA ARG A 44 3.16 0.64 -17.79
C ARG A 44 2.10 1.70 -17.63
N LEU A 45 2.01 2.29 -16.43
CA LEU A 45 0.98 3.24 -16.06
C LEU A 45 1.25 4.64 -16.62
N THR A 46 2.47 5.15 -16.44
CA THR A 46 2.81 6.55 -16.73
C THR A 46 3.71 6.73 -17.94
N LYS A 47 4.38 5.66 -18.40
CA LYS A 47 5.44 5.68 -19.42
C LYS A 47 6.59 6.66 -19.10
N LYS A 48 6.72 7.02 -17.83
CA LYS A 48 7.72 7.97 -17.33
C LYS A 48 8.73 7.25 -16.43
N GLY A 49 9.94 7.14 -16.89
CA GLY A 49 11.11 6.78 -16.09
C GLY A 49 11.02 5.46 -15.31
N PHE A 50 12.14 5.06 -14.73
CA PHE A 50 12.32 3.76 -14.09
C PHE A 50 12.53 3.90 -12.58
N THR A 51 11.53 4.43 -11.90
CA THR A 51 11.52 4.52 -10.44
C THR A 51 10.21 3.97 -9.89
N TYR A 52 10.19 3.67 -8.61
CA TYR A 52 8.98 3.29 -7.87
C TYR A 52 8.35 4.47 -7.12
N ILE A 53 8.85 5.68 -7.37
CA ILE A 53 8.29 6.94 -6.83
C ILE A 53 7.53 7.63 -7.95
N LEU A 54 6.26 7.94 -7.73
CA LEU A 54 5.40 8.71 -8.62
C LEU A 54 5.74 10.20 -8.54
N ASP A 55 5.39 10.95 -9.58
CA ASP A 55 5.42 12.40 -9.53
C ASP A 55 4.29 12.91 -8.62
N ASP A 56 4.42 14.11 -8.07
CA ASP A 56 3.42 14.69 -7.16
C ASP A 56 2.01 14.76 -7.77
N SER A 57 1.92 15.09 -9.04
CA SER A 57 0.66 15.13 -9.80
C SER A 57 0.05 13.75 -10.05
N GLU A 58 0.81 12.69 -9.82
CA GLU A 58 0.42 11.29 -10.06
C GLU A 58 0.11 10.53 -8.77
N ARG A 59 0.15 11.18 -7.60
CA ARG A 59 -0.02 10.55 -6.27
C ARG A 59 -1.25 9.66 -6.15
N GLU A 60 -2.37 10.09 -6.74
CA GLU A 60 -3.62 9.35 -6.70
C GLU A 60 -3.55 8.01 -7.45
N MET A 61 -2.65 7.89 -8.44
CA MET A 61 -2.42 6.63 -9.16
C MET A 61 -1.85 5.51 -8.28
N ASN A 62 -1.42 5.84 -7.07
CA ASN A 62 -0.98 4.87 -6.08
C ASN A 62 -2.16 4.13 -5.42
N LEU A 63 -3.36 4.67 -5.50
CA LEU A 63 -4.57 4.04 -4.96
C LEU A 63 -5.24 3.15 -6.02
N TYR A 64 -5.80 2.05 -5.53
CA TYR A 64 -6.67 1.20 -6.35
C TYR A 64 -7.88 2.00 -6.85
N ASN A 65 -8.29 1.77 -8.09
CA ASN A 65 -9.36 2.54 -8.74
C ASN A 65 -9.12 4.08 -8.77
N TRP A 66 -7.86 4.51 -8.89
CA TRP A 66 -7.52 5.93 -8.97
C TRP A 66 -8.25 6.72 -10.08
N GLN A 67 -8.80 6.03 -11.09
CA GLN A 67 -9.62 6.62 -12.15
C GLN A 67 -11.02 6.99 -11.66
N ASP A 68 -11.50 6.35 -10.60
CA ASP A 68 -12.77 6.64 -9.94
C ASP A 68 -12.55 7.66 -8.83
N LYS A 69 -12.95 8.90 -9.09
CA LYS A 69 -12.79 10.02 -8.15
C LYS A 69 -13.57 9.82 -6.85
N ASP A 70 -14.71 9.15 -6.89
CA ASP A 70 -15.51 8.86 -5.69
C ASP A 70 -14.79 7.84 -4.79
N CYS A 71 -14.11 6.86 -5.38
CA CYS A 71 -13.27 5.92 -4.63
C CYS A 71 -12.12 6.63 -3.91
N ILE A 72 -11.43 7.55 -4.60
CA ILE A 72 -10.34 8.33 -4.01
C ILE A 72 -10.88 9.21 -2.89
N GLN A 73 -11.98 9.91 -3.12
CA GLN A 73 -12.55 10.81 -2.13
C GLN A 73 -12.96 10.05 -0.87
N ARG A 74 -13.60 8.89 -0.99
CA ARG A 74 -13.96 8.05 0.17
C ARG A 74 -12.75 7.65 1.02
N VAL A 75 -11.61 7.36 0.40
CA VAL A 75 -10.37 7.06 1.13
C VAL A 75 -9.86 8.31 1.86
N LYS A 76 -9.85 9.46 1.19
CA LYS A 76 -9.42 10.74 1.78
C LYS A 76 -10.31 11.14 2.96
N ASP A 77 -11.64 11.07 2.79
CA ASP A 77 -12.61 11.41 3.82
C ASP A 77 -12.47 10.51 5.06
N TYR A 78 -12.23 9.22 4.84
CA TYR A 78 -11.98 8.28 5.94
C TYR A 78 -10.72 8.66 6.74
N PHE A 79 -9.63 9.00 6.05
CA PHE A 79 -8.39 9.41 6.68
C PHE A 79 -8.55 10.72 7.46
N GLU A 80 -9.23 11.70 6.87
CA GLU A 80 -9.51 12.99 7.52
C GLU A 80 -10.41 12.81 8.74
N LYS A 81 -11.52 12.09 8.59
CA LYS A 81 -12.49 11.83 9.68
C LYS A 81 -11.85 11.13 10.87
N ASN A 82 -10.96 10.17 10.62
CA ASN A 82 -10.27 9.41 11.65
C ASN A 82 -8.93 10.02 12.07
N LYS A 83 -8.57 11.21 11.53
CA LYS A 83 -7.31 11.92 11.81
C LYS A 83 -6.07 11.08 11.50
N ILE A 84 -6.15 10.21 10.49
CA ILE A 84 -5.05 9.37 10.05
C ILE A 84 -4.12 10.20 9.18
N LYS A 85 -2.82 10.14 9.46
CA LYS A 85 -1.81 10.81 8.65
C LYS A 85 -1.34 9.89 7.52
N TRP A 86 -1.13 10.45 6.34
CA TRP A 86 -0.47 9.74 5.26
C TRP A 86 1.02 9.53 5.58
N TRP A 87 1.49 8.31 5.35
CA TRP A 87 2.91 8.00 5.55
C TRP A 87 3.68 8.43 4.32
N THR A 88 4.21 9.64 4.37
CA THR A 88 5.19 10.11 3.41
C THR A 88 6.56 9.84 3.99
N CYS A 89 7.32 8.93 3.38
CA CYS A 89 8.70 8.71 3.78
C CYS A 89 9.55 9.94 3.48
N TYR A 90 10.56 10.18 4.31
CA TYR A 90 11.56 11.24 4.12
C TYR A 90 12.25 11.18 2.73
N PHE A 91 12.26 9.99 2.13
CA PHE A 91 12.80 9.73 0.80
C PHE A 91 11.83 10.02 -0.35
N ASP A 92 10.56 10.28 -0.04
CA ASP A 92 9.51 10.52 -1.03
C ASP A 92 9.23 12.01 -1.20
N ALA A 93 9.76 12.85 -0.30
CA ALA A 93 9.64 14.28 -0.39
C ALA A 93 10.76 14.84 -1.28
N PRO A 94 10.47 15.78 -2.19
CA PRO A 94 11.50 16.58 -2.84
C PRO A 94 12.44 17.21 -1.81
N GLU A 95 13.71 17.33 -2.14
CA GLU A 95 14.71 17.96 -1.26
C GLU A 95 14.16 19.28 -0.70
N GLY A 96 13.99 19.36 0.63
CA GLY A 96 13.45 20.53 1.33
C GLY A 96 11.97 20.50 1.71
N GLN A 97 11.17 19.53 1.27
CA GLN A 97 9.78 19.38 1.72
C GLN A 97 9.68 18.36 2.85
N LYS A 98 9.26 18.80 4.02
CA LYS A 98 8.88 17.88 5.13
C LYS A 98 7.59 17.15 4.76
N ALA A 99 7.56 15.85 4.99
CA ALA A 99 6.35 15.06 4.91
C ALA A 99 5.29 15.65 5.87
N ASP A 100 4.25 16.27 5.33
CA ASP A 100 3.22 16.96 6.11
C ASP A 100 2.11 16.02 6.60
N GLY A 101 2.12 14.77 6.15
CA GLY A 101 1.11 13.77 6.48
C GLY A 101 -0.26 14.02 5.84
N LYS A 102 -0.37 15.01 4.94
CA LYS A 102 -1.64 15.42 4.33
C LYS A 102 -1.87 14.83 2.93
N HIS A 103 -0.81 14.38 2.28
CA HIS A 103 -0.87 13.93 0.91
C HIS A 103 -0.60 12.43 0.77
N ILE A 104 -1.31 11.79 -0.15
CA ILE A 104 -1.11 10.39 -0.51
C ILE A 104 0.37 10.16 -0.85
N SER A 105 0.97 9.09 -0.36
CA SER A 105 2.37 8.76 -0.65
C SER A 105 2.61 8.55 -2.14
N CYS A 106 3.68 9.10 -2.66
CA CYS A 106 4.17 8.83 -4.01
C CYS A 106 4.87 7.47 -4.12
N ASN A 107 5.17 6.82 -2.99
CA ASN A 107 5.94 5.59 -2.95
C ASN A 107 5.06 4.37 -3.24
N LEU A 108 5.25 3.72 -4.38
CA LEU A 108 4.56 2.49 -4.77
C LEU A 108 4.88 1.28 -3.86
N LEU A 109 5.87 1.40 -2.98
CA LEU A 109 6.22 0.39 -1.98
C LEU A 109 5.67 0.74 -0.58
N SER A 110 4.83 1.78 -0.47
CA SER A 110 4.21 2.15 0.80
C SER A 110 3.34 1.01 1.33
N SER A 111 3.64 0.54 2.53
CA SER A 111 2.83 -0.49 3.20
C SER A 111 1.44 0.03 3.57
N GLN A 112 1.32 1.31 3.94
CA GLN A 112 0.03 1.96 4.18
C GLN A 112 -0.85 1.91 2.94
N ILE A 113 -0.31 2.30 1.79
CA ILE A 113 -1.02 2.25 0.51
C ILE A 113 -1.39 0.81 0.13
N ALA A 114 -0.47 -0.14 0.33
CA ALA A 114 -0.77 -1.55 0.07
C ALA A 114 -1.94 -2.06 0.94
N CYS A 115 -1.95 -1.74 2.23
CA CYS A 115 -3.07 -2.07 3.11
C CYS A 115 -4.38 -1.45 2.62
N ILE A 116 -4.39 -0.17 2.27
CA ILE A 116 -5.58 0.52 1.76
C ILE A 116 -6.08 -0.17 0.49
N ASN A 117 -5.20 -0.40 -0.47
CA ASN A 117 -5.56 -1.00 -1.76
C ASN A 117 -6.17 -2.40 -1.63
N HIS A 118 -5.75 -3.16 -0.64
CA HIS A 118 -6.23 -4.52 -0.44
C HIS A 118 -7.45 -4.62 0.49
N LEU A 119 -7.58 -3.73 1.45
CA LEU A 119 -8.52 -3.92 2.56
C LEU A 119 -9.59 -2.83 2.67
N PHE A 120 -9.36 -1.63 2.14
CA PHE A 120 -10.27 -0.50 2.36
C PHE A 120 -11.69 -0.76 1.85
N PHE A 121 -11.82 -1.32 0.66
CA PHE A 121 -13.13 -1.50 0.00
C PHE A 121 -13.93 -2.69 0.52
N ILE A 122 -13.30 -3.54 1.32
CA ILE A 122 -13.95 -4.69 1.95
C ILE A 122 -14.13 -4.52 3.46
N ARG A 123 -13.69 -3.39 4.03
CA ARG A 123 -13.64 -3.18 5.48
C ARG A 123 -15.00 -3.29 6.18
N ASN A 124 -16.07 -3.00 5.49
CA ASN A 124 -17.44 -3.06 5.99
C ASN A 124 -18.22 -4.31 5.50
N ASP A 125 -17.56 -5.21 4.79
CA ASP A 125 -18.13 -6.51 4.42
C ASP A 125 -17.66 -7.59 5.41
N LYS A 126 -18.56 -7.94 6.33
CA LYS A 126 -18.30 -8.93 7.38
C LYS A 126 -17.83 -10.28 6.82
N ASN A 127 -18.47 -10.74 5.76
CA ASN A 127 -18.17 -12.05 5.17
C ASN A 127 -16.83 -12.06 4.45
N ALA A 128 -16.49 -10.96 3.75
CA ALA A 128 -15.21 -10.81 3.11
C ALA A 128 -14.06 -10.79 4.14
N VAL A 129 -14.23 -10.04 5.23
CA VAL A 129 -13.24 -9.96 6.31
C VAL A 129 -13.06 -11.32 6.98
N LEU A 130 -14.16 -12.00 7.33
CA LEU A 130 -14.12 -13.33 7.92
C LEU A 130 -13.43 -14.36 7.01
N SER A 131 -13.71 -14.29 5.71
CA SER A 131 -13.07 -15.15 4.70
C SER A 131 -11.56 -14.93 4.62
N ILE A 132 -11.11 -13.68 4.67
CA ILE A 132 -9.68 -13.35 4.67
C ILE A 132 -8.98 -13.90 5.91
N ILE A 133 -9.55 -13.66 7.10
CA ILE A 133 -8.95 -14.13 8.35
C ILE A 133 -8.86 -15.66 8.35
N ASN A 134 -9.93 -16.35 7.94
CA ASN A 134 -9.95 -17.82 7.86
C ASN A 134 -9.07 -18.39 6.73
N GLY A 135 -8.69 -17.56 5.77
CA GLY A 135 -7.76 -17.90 4.69
C GLY A 135 -6.29 -17.78 5.08
N ILE A 136 -5.97 -17.18 6.23
CA ILE A 136 -4.59 -17.05 6.69
C ILE A 136 -4.02 -18.44 7.02
N LYS A 137 -2.98 -18.83 6.29
CA LYS A 137 -2.32 -20.12 6.48
C LYS A 137 -1.63 -20.18 7.84
N GLY A 138 -1.89 -21.24 8.58
CA GLY A 138 -1.27 -21.47 9.90
C GLY A 138 -2.08 -20.94 11.09
N MET A 139 -3.26 -20.40 10.86
CA MET A 139 -4.17 -20.06 11.96
C MET A 139 -4.63 -21.33 12.68
N PRO A 140 -4.58 -21.37 14.04
CA PRO A 140 -4.87 -22.58 14.82
C PRO A 140 -6.35 -22.95 14.86
N ALA A 141 -7.24 -22.00 14.60
CA ALA A 141 -8.68 -22.19 14.58
C ALA A 141 -9.34 -21.36 13.49
N LYS A 142 -10.55 -21.72 13.10
CA LYS A 142 -11.38 -20.90 12.22
C LYS A 142 -12.29 -20.01 13.05
N PHE A 143 -12.35 -18.74 12.67
CA PHE A 143 -13.27 -17.80 13.27
C PHE A 143 -14.67 -17.99 12.68
N VAL A 144 -15.67 -17.91 13.53
CA VAL A 144 -17.09 -18.03 13.13
C VAL A 144 -17.74 -16.68 12.92
N ASP A 145 -17.14 -15.63 13.50
CA ASP A 145 -17.63 -14.27 13.43
C ASP A 145 -16.52 -13.23 13.59
N VAL A 146 -16.80 -12.00 13.15
CA VAL A 146 -15.98 -10.80 13.39
C VAL A 146 -16.88 -9.71 13.97
N LEU A 147 -16.36 -9.00 14.96
CA LEU A 147 -17.08 -7.92 15.61
C LEU A 147 -16.80 -6.59 14.91
N ASN A 148 -17.78 -5.70 15.02
CA ASN A 148 -17.62 -4.33 14.56
C ASN A 148 -16.56 -3.60 15.39
N ILE A 149 -15.76 -2.74 14.76
CA ILE A 149 -14.70 -1.98 15.43
C ILE A 149 -15.25 -0.63 15.92
N PRO A 150 -15.35 -0.41 17.23
CA PRO A 150 -16.00 0.79 17.77
C PRO A 150 -15.21 2.09 17.59
N CYS A 151 -13.92 2.01 17.27
CA CYS A 151 -13.07 3.18 17.11
C CYS A 151 -13.31 3.94 15.78
N ASP A 152 -13.94 3.32 14.79
CA ASP A 152 -14.27 3.97 13.53
C ASP A 152 -15.57 4.77 13.68
N LYS A 153 -15.44 6.10 13.62
CA LYS A 153 -16.56 7.03 13.87
C LYS A 153 -17.67 6.87 12.84
N GLY A 154 -18.80 6.34 13.28
CA GLY A 154 -20.08 6.33 12.55
C GLY A 154 -20.15 5.38 11.37
N GLU A 155 -19.29 4.39 11.28
CA GLU A 155 -19.33 3.33 10.27
C GLU A 155 -19.30 1.95 10.93
N ASN A 156 -20.01 0.99 10.32
CA ASN A 156 -19.91 -0.41 10.69
C ASN A 156 -18.71 -1.02 9.94
N ASN A 157 -17.54 -0.96 10.54
CA ASN A 157 -16.32 -1.49 9.97
C ASN A 157 -15.81 -2.68 10.78
N TYR A 158 -15.26 -3.64 10.07
CA TYR A 158 -14.60 -4.83 10.62
C TYR A 158 -13.09 -4.78 10.42
N ILE A 159 -12.59 -3.75 9.73
CA ILE A 159 -11.17 -3.42 9.59
C ILE A 159 -11.02 -1.91 9.79
N SER A 160 -10.13 -1.51 10.69
CA SER A 160 -9.70 -0.12 10.89
C SER A 160 -8.24 0.04 10.52
N PHE A 161 -7.91 1.22 9.99
CA PHE A 161 -6.55 1.56 9.58
C PHE A 161 -5.90 2.48 10.60
N GLU A 162 -4.60 2.25 10.86
CA GLU A 162 -3.76 3.14 11.68
C GLU A 162 -4.35 3.44 13.07
N VAL A 163 -4.93 2.42 13.70
CA VAL A 163 -5.47 2.57 15.05
C VAL A 163 -4.33 2.80 16.02
N ILE A 164 -4.31 3.98 16.64
CA ILE A 164 -3.42 4.27 17.75
C ILE A 164 -4.18 3.88 19.02
N ALA A 165 -3.90 2.69 19.55
CA ALA A 165 -4.45 2.26 20.82
C ALA A 165 -3.88 3.18 21.93
N SER A 166 -4.74 3.98 22.56
CA SER A 166 -4.41 4.59 23.85
C SER A 166 -4.36 3.49 24.92
N LYS A 167 -3.66 3.77 26.05
CA LYS A 167 -3.68 2.84 27.20
C LYS A 167 -5.11 2.53 27.65
N ASP A 168 -6.00 3.51 27.55
CA ASP A 168 -7.40 3.38 27.93
C ASP A 168 -8.17 2.41 27.03
N TYR A 169 -7.89 2.41 25.74
CA TYR A 169 -8.51 1.48 24.79
C TYR A 169 -8.12 0.01 25.04
N LEU A 170 -6.88 -0.24 25.47
CA LEU A 170 -6.42 -1.59 25.83
C LEU A 170 -7.04 -2.09 27.14
N HIS A 171 -7.42 -1.19 28.06
CA HIS A 171 -8.09 -1.54 29.31
C HIS A 171 -9.59 -1.88 29.13
N GLU A 172 -10.23 -1.39 28.07
CA GLU A 172 -11.62 -1.71 27.76
C GLU A 172 -11.80 -3.07 27.04
N ILE A 173 -10.71 -3.67 26.54
CA ILE A 173 -10.75 -4.93 25.78
C ILE A 173 -10.32 -6.14 26.61
N TYR A 174 -9.74 -5.93 27.81
CA TYR A 174 -9.29 -6.98 28.73
C TYR A 174 -10.06 -6.84 30.09
#